data_20322c639051509d80e930d2b1c923c2
#
_entry.id   20322c639051509d80e930d2b1c923c2
#
_cell.length_a   1.000
_cell.length_b   1.000
_cell.length_c   1.000
_cell.angle_alpha   90.00
_cell.angle_beta   90.00
_cell.angle_gamma   90.00
#
_symmetry.space_group_name_H-M   'P 1'
#
loop_
_entity.id
_entity.type
_entity.pdbx_description
1 polymer ?
#
loop_
_entity_poly.entity_id
_entity_poly.type
_entity_poly.pdbx_seq_one_letter_code
_entity_poly.pdbx_strand_id
1 'polypeptide(L)'
;MAVSLPNGSIVSIGSAVGSAQATTILTNASPCVVTCVAHGYADGDIVIVVSGWSRINGKAFRVDNKPNDTFELEGLNTTNTTIYPAGSGLGTVQEVTTFTQVSQVLSTSSTGGEQRFLTYQFLEADNEVEIPTIKSGGGFNFEIGDDPSLPGFTALETANDDRVARCVRIVLAN
;
A
#
# COMPACT_ATOMS: atom_id res chain seq x y z
N MET A 1 -4.93 12.48 16.92
CA MET A 1 -3.87 13.43 16.54
C MET A 1 -3.98 13.66 15.05
N ALA A 2 -4.16 14.91 14.59
CA ALA A 2 -4.06 15.21 13.17
C ALA A 2 -2.59 15.13 12.78
N VAL A 3 -2.26 14.30 11.81
CA VAL A 3 -0.91 14.25 11.22
C VAL A 3 -0.87 15.35 10.17
N SER A 4 -0.09 16.39 10.42
CA SER A 4 0.23 17.41 9.41
C SER A 4 1.51 16.99 8.70
N LEU A 5 1.50 17.00 7.36
CA LEU A 5 2.72 16.85 6.59
C LEU A 5 3.57 18.12 6.75
N PRO A 6 4.90 17.99 6.96
CA PRO A 6 5.77 19.15 7.01
C PRO A 6 5.77 19.89 5.66
N ASN A 7 5.95 21.20 5.69
CA ASN A 7 6.07 22.01 4.49
C ASN A 7 7.20 21.49 3.60
N GLY A 8 6.96 21.40 2.30
CA GLY A 8 7.89 20.83 1.33
C GLY A 8 7.72 19.32 1.07
N SER A 9 6.76 18.66 1.74
CA SER A 9 6.41 17.27 1.42
C SER A 9 5.79 17.17 0.02
N ILE A 10 6.14 16.10 -0.70
CA ILE A 10 5.70 15.85 -2.06
C ILE A 10 4.74 14.67 -2.06
N VAL A 11 3.54 14.89 -2.59
CA VAL A 11 2.55 13.83 -2.84
C VAL A 11 2.58 13.48 -4.31
N SER A 12 2.63 12.19 -4.65
CA SER A 12 2.63 11.70 -6.03
C SER A 12 1.72 10.49 -6.17
N ILE A 13 1.06 10.39 -7.32
CA ILE A 13 0.23 9.23 -7.70
C ILE A 13 0.94 8.43 -8.78
N GLY A 14 0.92 7.09 -8.67
CA GLY A 14 1.42 6.20 -9.71
C GLY A 14 0.52 6.29 -10.95
N SER A 15 1.05 6.82 -12.04
CA SER A 15 0.31 7.04 -13.30
C SER A 15 0.53 5.95 -14.33
N ALA A 16 1.63 5.19 -14.22
CA ALA A 16 1.90 4.05 -15.09
C ALA A 16 2.52 2.88 -14.31
N VAL A 17 2.22 1.68 -14.76
CA VAL A 17 2.79 0.43 -14.24
C VAL A 17 3.44 -0.36 -15.37
N GLY A 18 4.52 -1.06 -15.03
CA GLY A 18 5.21 -1.96 -15.96
C GLY A 18 4.44 -3.26 -16.21
N SER A 19 5.02 -4.14 -17.00
CA SER A 19 4.45 -5.47 -17.24
C SER A 19 4.48 -6.32 -15.98
N ALA A 20 3.45 -7.15 -15.80
CA ALA A 20 3.42 -8.12 -14.73
C ALA A 20 4.48 -9.19 -14.94
N GLN A 21 5.31 -9.42 -13.93
CA GLN A 21 6.35 -10.46 -13.93
C GLN A 21 5.99 -11.53 -12.91
N ALA A 22 6.12 -12.80 -13.28
CA ALA A 22 5.80 -13.92 -12.40
C ALA A 22 6.85 -14.08 -11.31
N THR A 23 6.41 -14.32 -10.09
CA THR A 23 7.27 -14.68 -8.97
C THR A 23 7.34 -16.21 -8.81
N THR A 24 8.51 -16.74 -8.56
CA THR A 24 8.71 -18.19 -8.38
C THR A 24 8.87 -18.59 -6.93
N ILE A 25 9.37 -17.70 -6.08
CA ILE A 25 9.51 -17.93 -4.63
C ILE A 25 9.23 -16.64 -3.89
N LEU A 26 8.46 -16.73 -2.81
CA LEU A 26 8.40 -15.75 -1.74
C LEU A 26 8.83 -16.45 -0.44
N THR A 27 9.83 -15.92 0.23
CA THR A 27 10.40 -16.54 1.43
C THR A 27 9.65 -16.14 2.70
N ASN A 28 9.64 -17.03 3.69
CA ASN A 28 9.21 -16.73 5.05
C ASN A 28 10.38 -16.13 5.85
N ALA A 29 10.75 -14.90 5.56
CA ALA A 29 11.89 -14.19 6.12
C ALA A 29 11.56 -12.75 6.53
N SER A 30 12.52 -12.06 7.12
CA SER A 30 12.43 -10.63 7.47
C SER A 30 13.77 -9.97 7.11
N PRO A 31 13.78 -9.16 6.02
CA PRO A 31 12.71 -8.91 5.06
C PRO A 31 12.37 -10.12 4.18
N CYS A 32 11.18 -10.08 3.56
CA CYS A 32 10.76 -11.11 2.61
C CYS A 32 11.55 -10.98 1.31
N VAL A 33 12.17 -12.08 0.86
CA VAL A 33 12.86 -12.15 -0.43
C VAL A 33 11.92 -12.73 -1.49
N VAL A 34 11.86 -12.06 -2.62
CA VAL A 34 11.10 -12.48 -3.80
C VAL A 34 12.07 -12.94 -4.87
N THR A 35 11.80 -14.10 -5.48
CA THR A 35 12.53 -14.56 -6.67
C THR A 35 11.68 -14.26 -7.91
N CYS A 36 12.25 -13.45 -8.80
CA CYS A 36 11.66 -13.03 -10.07
C CYS A 36 12.79 -12.89 -11.09
N VAL A 37 12.90 -13.84 -12.01
CA VAL A 37 14.03 -13.92 -12.94
C VAL A 37 14.08 -12.73 -13.87
N ALA A 38 15.25 -12.12 -14.00
CA ALA A 38 15.54 -10.97 -14.88
C ALA A 38 14.57 -9.79 -14.67
N HIS A 39 14.23 -9.49 -13.44
CA HIS A 39 13.20 -8.49 -13.11
C HIS A 39 13.55 -7.05 -13.52
N GLY A 40 14.83 -6.69 -13.59
CA GLY A 40 15.30 -5.37 -14.04
C GLY A 40 15.06 -4.21 -13.06
N TYR A 41 14.48 -4.47 -11.86
CA TYR A 41 14.23 -3.43 -10.86
C TYR A 41 15.50 -2.88 -10.24
N ALA A 42 15.43 -1.67 -9.71
CA ALA A 42 16.48 -1.02 -8.95
C ALA A 42 16.10 -0.85 -7.48
N ASP A 43 17.10 -0.69 -6.60
CA ASP A 43 16.84 -0.35 -5.20
C ASP A 43 16.12 0.97 -5.11
N GLY A 44 15.02 1.00 -4.36
CA GLY A 44 14.15 2.15 -4.23
C GLY A 44 12.93 2.16 -5.16
N ASP A 45 12.87 1.29 -6.16
CA ASP A 45 11.67 1.13 -7.00
C ASP A 45 10.48 0.67 -6.17
N ILE A 46 9.29 1.05 -6.62
CA ILE A 46 8.04 0.64 -5.98
C ILE A 46 7.38 -0.43 -6.83
N VAL A 47 7.10 -1.57 -6.23
CA VAL A 47 6.42 -2.68 -6.89
C VAL A 47 5.08 -2.98 -6.22
N ILE A 48 4.07 -3.28 -7.02
CA ILE A 48 2.78 -3.79 -6.58
C ILE A 48 2.84 -5.32 -6.62
N VAL A 49 2.55 -5.95 -5.51
CA VAL A 49 2.61 -7.41 -5.35
C VAL A 49 1.20 -8.00 -5.43
N VAL A 50 0.96 -8.87 -6.39
CA VAL A 50 -0.20 -9.77 -6.40
C VAL A 50 0.26 -11.12 -5.87
N SER A 51 -0.33 -11.62 -4.80
CA SER A 51 0.14 -12.81 -4.10
C SER A 51 -1.01 -13.63 -3.54
N GLY A 52 -0.79 -14.94 -3.43
CA GLY A 52 -1.70 -15.82 -2.70
C GLY A 52 -1.78 -15.54 -1.19
N TRP A 53 -0.84 -14.76 -0.64
CA TRP A 53 -0.93 -14.28 0.74
C TRP A 53 -1.80 -13.03 0.82
N SER A 54 -2.99 -13.17 1.39
CA SER A 54 -4.00 -12.10 1.44
C SER A 54 -3.53 -10.79 2.07
N ARG A 55 -2.55 -10.85 3.00
CA ARG A 55 -2.04 -9.65 3.69
C ARG A 55 -1.17 -8.75 2.84
N ILE A 56 -0.56 -9.27 1.78
CA ILE A 56 0.30 -8.51 0.87
C ILE A 56 -0.31 -8.35 -0.52
N ASN A 57 -1.37 -9.08 -0.81
CA ASN A 57 -2.03 -9.04 -2.10
C ASN A 57 -2.56 -7.63 -2.43
N GLY A 58 -2.17 -7.11 -3.59
CA GLY A 58 -2.55 -5.78 -4.06
C GLY A 58 -1.85 -4.62 -3.34
N LYS A 59 -0.80 -4.89 -2.54
CA LYS A 59 -0.05 -3.84 -1.84
C LYS A 59 1.22 -3.46 -2.56
N ALA A 60 1.62 -2.20 -2.36
CA ALA A 60 2.88 -1.66 -2.85
C ALA A 60 3.98 -1.80 -1.81
N PHE A 61 5.17 -2.17 -2.26
CA PHE A 61 6.39 -2.29 -1.45
C PHE A 61 7.56 -1.62 -2.18
N ARG A 62 8.55 -1.19 -1.40
CA ARG A 62 9.80 -0.70 -1.94
C ARG A 62 10.77 -1.86 -2.11
N VAL A 63 11.46 -1.88 -3.24
CA VAL A 63 12.53 -2.83 -3.55
C VAL A 63 13.81 -2.44 -2.82
N ASP A 64 14.46 -3.41 -2.22
CA ASP A 64 15.77 -3.28 -1.60
C ASP A 64 16.62 -4.53 -1.88
N ASN A 65 17.94 -4.39 -1.76
CA ASN A 65 18.91 -5.49 -1.88
C ASN A 65 18.63 -6.41 -3.09
N LYS A 66 18.78 -5.84 -4.30
CA LYS A 66 18.37 -6.46 -5.56
C LYS A 66 19.53 -7.15 -6.30
N PRO A 67 19.83 -8.44 -6.13
CA PRO A 67 20.53 -9.26 -7.11
C PRO A 67 19.70 -9.43 -8.40
N ASN A 68 20.32 -10.00 -9.47
CA ASN A 68 19.69 -10.07 -10.79
C ASN A 68 18.31 -10.75 -10.83
N ASP A 69 18.11 -11.78 -9.98
CA ASP A 69 16.91 -12.63 -10.02
C ASP A 69 16.10 -12.58 -8.71
N THR A 70 16.57 -11.80 -7.72
CA THR A 70 15.91 -11.68 -6.42
C THR A 70 15.93 -10.25 -5.94
N PHE A 71 14.97 -9.89 -5.09
CA PHE A 71 14.93 -8.62 -4.37
C PHE A 71 14.20 -8.78 -3.05
N GLU A 72 14.41 -7.85 -2.15
CA GLU A 72 13.74 -7.79 -0.86
C GLU A 72 12.55 -6.81 -0.92
N LEU A 73 11.47 -7.17 -0.23
CA LEU A 73 10.36 -6.25 0.04
C LEU A 73 10.65 -5.52 1.35
N GLU A 74 11.08 -4.27 1.27
CA GLU A 74 11.53 -3.47 2.40
C GLU A 74 10.51 -3.46 3.54
N GLY A 75 10.97 -3.79 4.75
CA GLY A 75 10.16 -3.75 5.97
C GLY A 75 9.10 -4.86 6.10
N LEU A 76 8.98 -5.76 5.14
CA LEU A 76 8.01 -6.85 5.20
C LEU A 76 8.56 -8.06 5.95
N ASN A 77 7.92 -8.40 7.07
CA ASN A 77 8.21 -9.61 7.83
C ASN A 77 7.15 -10.70 7.55
N THR A 78 7.59 -11.81 6.96
CA THR A 78 6.77 -12.98 6.60
C THR A 78 7.12 -14.23 7.38
N THR A 79 7.84 -14.13 8.48
CA THR A 79 8.30 -15.30 9.28
C THR A 79 7.16 -16.08 9.93
N ASN A 80 6.00 -15.45 10.14
CA ASN A 80 4.83 -16.12 10.71
C ASN A 80 4.11 -16.96 9.64
N THR A 81 4.37 -18.26 9.61
CA THR A 81 3.82 -19.20 8.64
C THR A 81 2.32 -19.47 8.79
N THR A 82 1.70 -19.12 9.92
CA THR A 82 0.25 -19.17 10.08
C THR A 82 -0.45 -18.10 9.25
N ILE A 83 0.19 -16.92 9.13
CA ILE A 83 -0.31 -15.78 8.35
C ILE A 83 0.15 -15.88 6.89
N TYR A 84 1.38 -16.37 6.68
CA TYR A 84 2.03 -16.51 5.39
C TYR A 84 2.38 -18.01 5.17
N PRO A 85 1.41 -18.86 4.79
CA PRO A 85 1.68 -20.28 4.61
C PRO A 85 2.75 -20.52 3.55
N ALA A 86 3.74 -21.34 3.88
CA ALA A 86 4.87 -21.62 2.99
C ALA A 86 4.39 -22.16 1.62
N GLY A 87 4.99 -21.68 0.54
CA GLY A 87 4.68 -22.09 -0.83
C GLY A 87 3.38 -21.52 -1.43
N SER A 88 2.53 -20.83 -0.66
CA SER A 88 1.26 -20.26 -1.16
C SER A 88 1.35 -18.77 -1.52
N GLY A 89 2.51 -18.15 -1.42
CA GLY A 89 2.71 -16.73 -1.68
C GLY A 89 2.93 -16.35 -3.15
N LEU A 90 2.95 -17.31 -4.07
CA LEU A 90 3.27 -17.07 -5.47
C LEU A 90 2.24 -16.16 -6.16
N GLY A 91 2.70 -15.43 -7.17
CA GLY A 91 1.85 -14.52 -7.94
C GLY A 91 2.65 -13.71 -8.94
N THR A 92 2.40 -12.41 -8.98
CA THR A 92 3.09 -11.49 -9.90
C THR A 92 3.52 -10.21 -9.18
N VAL A 93 4.51 -9.55 -9.74
CA VAL A 93 4.95 -8.22 -9.34
C VAL A 93 4.92 -7.29 -10.53
N GLN A 94 4.55 -6.02 -10.29
CA GLN A 94 4.55 -4.95 -11.30
C GLN A 94 5.22 -3.72 -10.72
N GLU A 95 6.18 -3.15 -11.44
CA GLU A 95 6.79 -1.88 -11.07
C GLU A 95 5.83 -0.72 -11.34
N VAL A 96 5.81 0.25 -10.46
CA VAL A 96 5.20 1.56 -10.72
C VAL A 96 6.24 2.43 -11.40
N THR A 97 6.19 2.49 -12.74
CA THR A 97 7.23 3.11 -13.56
C THR A 97 7.18 4.64 -13.56
N THR A 98 6.03 5.23 -13.33
CA THR A 98 5.85 6.68 -13.35
C THR A 98 5.03 7.15 -12.16
N PHE A 99 5.56 8.16 -11.49
CA PHE A 99 4.86 8.90 -10.44
C PHE A 99 4.62 10.34 -10.90
N THR A 100 3.36 10.74 -10.96
CA THR A 100 2.97 12.12 -11.29
C THR A 100 2.74 12.87 -9.98
N GLN A 101 3.42 14.02 -9.80
CA GLN A 101 3.25 14.84 -8.62
C GLN A 101 1.86 15.47 -8.59
N VAL A 102 1.20 15.38 -7.44
CA VAL A 102 -0.01 16.13 -7.12
C VAL A 102 0.41 17.46 -6.51
N SER A 103 0.25 18.52 -7.29
CA SER A 103 0.58 19.88 -6.86
C SER A 103 -0.60 20.53 -6.14
N GLN A 104 -0.38 21.68 -5.50
CA GLN A 104 -1.41 22.49 -4.83
C GLN A 104 -2.17 21.72 -3.73
N VAL A 105 -1.49 20.84 -2.99
CA VAL A 105 -2.06 20.19 -1.81
C VAL A 105 -2.20 21.22 -0.70
N LEU A 106 -3.43 21.50 -0.27
CA LEU A 106 -3.75 22.50 0.74
C LEU A 106 -3.75 21.89 2.14
N SER A 107 -4.38 20.73 2.29
CA SER A 107 -4.46 20.03 3.56
C SER A 107 -4.44 18.52 3.39
N THR A 108 -4.08 17.82 4.46
CA THR A 108 -4.12 16.36 4.53
C THR A 108 -4.72 15.93 5.84
N SER A 109 -5.57 14.90 5.80
CA SER A 109 -6.12 14.29 7.00
C SER A 109 -6.17 12.78 6.86
N SER A 110 -6.01 12.06 7.97
CA SER A 110 -6.19 10.61 8.02
C SER A 110 -7.44 10.27 8.80
N THR A 111 -8.17 9.27 8.34
CA THR A 111 -9.38 8.76 8.99
C THR A 111 -9.32 7.26 9.12
N GLY A 112 -10.09 6.70 10.06
CA GLY A 112 -10.18 5.26 10.26
C GLY A 112 -9.09 4.66 11.15
N GLY A 113 -8.98 3.34 11.12
CA GLY A 113 -8.10 2.59 12.03
C GLY A 113 -8.69 2.36 13.43
N GLU A 114 -9.92 2.82 13.66
CA GLU A 114 -10.61 2.65 14.94
C GLU A 114 -11.08 1.22 15.13
N GLN A 115 -10.96 0.71 16.35
CA GLN A 115 -11.49 -0.60 16.72
C GLN A 115 -13.02 -0.53 16.76
N ARG A 116 -13.68 -1.43 16.05
CA ARG A 116 -15.13 -1.61 16.13
C ARG A 116 -15.48 -2.63 17.20
N PHE A 117 -16.58 -2.37 17.91
CA PHE A 117 -17.11 -3.25 18.94
C PHE A 117 -18.51 -3.75 18.55
N LEU A 118 -18.81 -4.97 18.93
CA LEU A 118 -20.16 -5.52 18.93
C LEU A 118 -20.65 -5.47 20.38
N THR A 119 -21.70 -4.71 20.62
CA THR A 119 -22.35 -4.62 21.94
C THR A 119 -23.53 -5.58 21.98
N TYR A 120 -23.64 -6.36 23.02
CA TYR A 120 -24.80 -7.22 23.27
C TYR A 120 -25.10 -7.30 24.76
N GLN A 121 -26.35 -7.63 25.10
CA GLN A 121 -26.82 -7.82 26.47
C GLN A 121 -27.73 -9.05 26.52
N PHE A 122 -27.51 -9.94 27.48
CA PHE A 122 -28.44 -11.00 27.77
C PHE A 122 -29.59 -10.44 28.62
N LEU A 123 -30.81 -11.01 28.48
CA LEU A 123 -31.99 -10.54 29.20
C LEU A 123 -31.87 -10.67 30.73
N GLU A 124 -31.04 -11.62 31.21
CA GLU A 124 -30.75 -11.85 32.63
C GLU A 124 -29.55 -11.04 33.15
N ALA A 125 -28.88 -10.24 32.31
CA ALA A 125 -27.72 -9.46 32.71
C ALA A 125 -28.06 -7.98 32.90
N ASP A 126 -27.51 -7.38 33.94
CA ASP A 126 -27.69 -5.97 34.26
C ASP A 126 -26.72 -5.05 33.47
N ASN A 127 -25.76 -5.64 32.77
CA ASN A 127 -24.72 -4.89 32.03
C ASN A 127 -24.63 -5.35 30.59
N GLU A 128 -24.28 -4.40 29.71
CA GLU A 128 -23.86 -4.67 28.33
C GLU A 128 -22.43 -5.21 28.27
N VAL A 129 -22.18 -6.08 27.29
CA VAL A 129 -20.84 -6.64 27.02
C VAL A 129 -20.40 -6.19 25.65
N GLU A 130 -19.17 -5.66 25.54
CA GLU A 130 -18.55 -5.26 24.30
C GLU A 130 -17.47 -6.25 23.87
N ILE A 131 -17.60 -6.78 22.65
CA ILE A 131 -16.58 -7.64 22.03
C ILE A 131 -15.88 -6.85 20.90
N PRO A 132 -14.56 -6.71 20.94
CA PRO A 132 -13.83 -6.09 19.84
C PRO A 132 -13.92 -6.97 18.60
N THR A 133 -14.26 -6.37 17.44
CA THR A 133 -14.38 -7.06 16.16
C THR A 133 -13.22 -6.70 15.23
N ILE A 134 -13.49 -5.98 14.17
CA ILE A 134 -12.50 -5.56 13.17
C ILE A 134 -12.14 -4.09 13.34
N LYS A 135 -10.98 -3.68 12.85
CA LYS A 135 -10.66 -2.26 12.72
C LYS A 135 -11.33 -1.69 11.47
N SER A 136 -11.79 -0.44 11.56
CA SER A 136 -12.25 0.30 10.39
C SER A 136 -11.11 0.49 9.39
N GLY A 137 -11.43 0.50 8.09
CA GLY A 137 -10.44 0.81 7.06
C GLY A 137 -9.83 2.20 7.28
N GLY A 138 -8.53 2.31 7.10
CA GLY A 138 -7.85 3.61 7.08
C GLY A 138 -8.12 4.33 5.76
N GLY A 139 -8.31 5.65 5.83
CA GLY A 139 -8.43 6.54 4.69
C GLY A 139 -7.45 7.69 4.81
N PHE A 140 -7.03 8.22 3.67
CA PHE A 140 -6.23 9.42 3.59
C PHE A 140 -6.93 10.42 2.67
N ASN A 141 -7.23 11.61 3.17
CA ASN A 141 -7.89 12.66 2.41
C ASN A 141 -6.86 13.75 2.09
N PHE A 142 -6.84 14.14 0.83
CA PHE A 142 -6.07 15.29 0.35
C PHE A 142 -7.06 16.34 -0.15
N GLU A 143 -6.88 17.56 0.31
CA GLU A 143 -7.55 18.73 -0.25
C GLU A 143 -6.59 19.40 -1.22
N ILE A 144 -6.99 19.55 -2.47
CA ILE A 144 -6.16 20.11 -3.54
C ILE A 144 -6.85 21.31 -4.16
N GLY A 145 -6.06 22.23 -4.74
CA GLY A 145 -6.59 23.32 -5.56
C GLY A 145 -7.23 22.77 -6.83
N ASP A 146 -8.34 23.40 -7.25
CA ASP A 146 -9.07 23.03 -8.47
C ASP A 146 -8.38 23.66 -9.70
N ASP A 147 -7.40 22.94 -10.27
CA ASP A 147 -6.69 23.36 -11.47
C ASP A 147 -6.53 22.17 -12.44
N PRO A 148 -7.46 22.03 -13.40
CA PRO A 148 -7.44 20.93 -14.36
C PRO A 148 -6.28 21.00 -15.38
N SER A 149 -5.52 22.09 -15.42
CA SER A 149 -4.33 22.18 -16.28
C SER A 149 -3.13 21.42 -15.72
N LEU A 150 -3.16 21.02 -14.45
CA LEU A 150 -2.07 20.34 -13.78
C LEU A 150 -2.08 18.82 -14.06
N PRO A 151 -0.91 18.22 -14.38
CA PRO A 151 -0.81 16.79 -14.64
C PRO A 151 -1.28 15.92 -13.48
N GLY A 152 -1.05 16.37 -12.24
CA GLY A 152 -1.49 15.65 -11.02
C GLY A 152 -3.01 15.61 -10.89
N PHE A 153 -3.70 16.70 -11.23
CA PHE A 153 -5.16 16.76 -11.25
C PHE A 153 -5.74 15.78 -12.28
N THR A 154 -5.24 15.83 -13.52
CA THR A 154 -5.67 14.92 -14.60
C THR A 154 -5.41 13.44 -14.23
N ALA A 155 -4.28 13.14 -13.57
CA ALA A 155 -3.99 11.78 -13.12
C ALA A 155 -4.96 11.28 -12.04
N LEU A 156 -5.39 12.14 -11.12
CA LEU A 156 -6.42 11.82 -10.11
C LEU A 156 -7.80 11.64 -10.75
N GLU A 157 -8.19 12.50 -11.69
CA GLU A 157 -9.44 12.39 -12.44
C GLU A 157 -9.48 11.07 -13.22
N THR A 158 -8.41 10.73 -13.96
CA THR A 158 -8.29 9.45 -14.65
C THR A 158 -8.41 8.27 -13.69
N ALA A 159 -7.77 8.33 -12.50
CA ALA A 159 -7.86 7.27 -11.50
C ALA A 159 -9.27 7.12 -10.92
N ASN A 160 -10.03 8.20 -10.82
CA ASN A 160 -11.44 8.17 -10.41
C ASN A 160 -12.34 7.54 -11.47
N ASP A 161 -12.08 7.83 -12.73
CA ASP A 161 -12.90 7.36 -13.85
C ASP A 161 -12.68 5.89 -14.16
N ASP A 162 -11.42 5.44 -14.19
CA ASP A 162 -11.07 4.05 -14.47
C ASP A 162 -11.24 3.12 -13.27
N ARG A 163 -11.36 3.67 -12.05
CA ARG A 163 -11.52 2.94 -10.77
C ARG A 163 -10.43 1.90 -10.51
N VAL A 164 -9.27 2.08 -11.11
CA VAL A 164 -8.12 1.20 -10.89
C VAL A 164 -7.36 1.67 -9.65
N ALA A 165 -7.06 0.74 -8.73
CA ALA A 165 -6.26 1.06 -7.56
C ALA A 165 -4.86 1.53 -7.95
N ARG A 166 -4.43 2.68 -7.44
CA ARG A 166 -3.14 3.28 -7.72
C ARG A 166 -2.32 3.47 -6.46
N CYS A 167 -1.03 3.36 -6.60
CA CYS A 167 -0.10 3.64 -5.51
C CYS A 167 0.01 5.15 -5.31
N VAL A 168 -0.09 5.61 -4.06
CA VAL A 168 0.20 6.99 -3.67
C VAL A 168 1.50 6.98 -2.88
N ARG A 169 2.44 7.84 -3.26
CA ARG A 169 3.72 8.03 -2.60
C ARG A 169 3.78 9.43 -1.97
N ILE A 170 4.14 9.46 -0.70
CA ILE A 170 4.37 10.69 0.05
C ILE A 170 5.85 10.72 0.43
N VAL A 171 6.55 11.75 -0.01
CA VAL A 171 7.94 12.02 0.37
C VAL A 171 7.92 13.18 1.34
N LEU A 172 8.34 12.93 2.57
CA LEU A 172 8.38 13.95 3.61
C LEU A 172 9.59 14.87 3.35
N ALA A 173 9.42 16.17 3.63
CA ALA A 173 10.54 17.08 3.65
C ALA A 173 11.44 16.75 4.87
N ASN A 174 12.75 16.73 4.64
CA ASN A 174 13.76 16.61 5.69
C ASN A 174 14.07 17.98 6.31
#